data_a1d63f8c17360b5ce1f41326a0299e7f
#
_entry.id   a1d63f8c17360b5ce1f41326a0299e7f
#
_cell.length_a   1.000
_cell.length_b   1.000
_cell.length_c   1.000
_cell.angle_alpha   90.00
_cell.angle_beta   90.00
_cell.angle_gamma   90.00
#
_symmetry.space_group_name_H-M   'P 1'
#
loop_
_entity.id
_entity.type
_entity.pdbx_description
1 polymer ?
#
loop_
_entity_poly.entity_id
_entity_poly.type
_entity_poly.pdbx_seq_one_letter_code
_entity_poly.pdbx_strand_id
1 'polypeptide(L)'
;MEKVNEMQVNLETLLSQFEKGKTKLIEEMKDLELRKTRAVEDLKEMNDQIVELDIGGTRFKTTICTLRKVPHTLFDTIFEKKFEDIEKQADGSIYIDRDGTNFSHILNFLRHPDETILLPKEEFIRHSLLKEAEYYKIDALIDFLDKKAKDIGAKWWPNKITMNYDW
;
A
#
# COMPACT_ATOMS: atom_id res chain seq x y z
N MET A 1 42.26 50.15 -21.88
CA MET A 1 41.43 50.37 -20.66
C MET A 1 39.98 50.09 -20.89
N GLU A 2 39.39 50.43 -22.02
CA GLU A 2 37.95 50.20 -22.34
C GLU A 2 37.53 48.72 -22.32
N LYS A 3 38.31 47.81 -22.92
CA LYS A 3 38.01 46.36 -22.94
C LYS A 3 38.07 45.71 -21.55
N VAL A 4 38.89 46.21 -20.62
CA VAL A 4 38.99 45.69 -19.24
C VAL A 4 37.74 46.10 -18.46
N ASN A 5 37.24 47.33 -18.65
CA ASN A 5 35.98 47.77 -18.00
C ASN A 5 34.78 47.01 -18.51
N GLU A 6 34.73 46.72 -19.80
CA GLU A 6 33.64 45.95 -20.43
C GLU A 6 33.60 44.49 -19.91
N MET A 7 34.78 43.87 -19.75
CA MET A 7 34.92 42.55 -19.12
C MET A 7 34.50 42.54 -17.64
N GLN A 8 34.83 43.58 -16.88
CA GLN A 8 34.41 43.68 -15.48
C GLN A 8 32.88 43.79 -15.34
N VAL A 9 32.23 44.62 -16.12
CA VAL A 9 30.76 44.76 -16.11
C VAL A 9 30.07 43.47 -16.51
N ASN A 10 30.59 42.73 -17.50
CA ASN A 10 30.08 41.45 -17.90
C ASN A 10 30.21 40.38 -16.77
N LEU A 11 31.34 40.36 -16.08
CA LEU A 11 31.57 39.44 -14.96
C LEU A 11 30.65 39.74 -13.79
N GLU A 12 30.45 41.00 -13.42
CA GLU A 12 29.50 41.40 -12.37
C GLU A 12 28.05 41.01 -12.71
N THR A 13 27.67 41.18 -13.98
CA THR A 13 26.34 40.78 -14.48
C THR A 13 26.16 39.27 -14.35
N LEU A 14 27.14 38.47 -14.77
CA LEU A 14 27.12 37.02 -14.66
C LEU A 14 27.06 36.54 -13.20
N LEU A 15 27.83 37.15 -12.32
CA LEU A 15 27.83 36.86 -10.88
C LEU A 15 26.43 37.17 -10.28
N SER A 16 25.85 38.32 -10.63
CA SER A 16 24.50 38.67 -10.17
C SER A 16 23.42 37.67 -10.66
N GLN A 17 23.51 37.23 -11.90
CA GLN A 17 22.60 36.20 -12.44
C GLN A 17 22.79 34.85 -11.74
N PHE A 18 24.02 34.46 -11.48
CA PHE A 18 24.35 33.23 -10.76
C PHE A 18 23.79 33.25 -9.33
N GLU A 19 24.01 34.34 -8.59
CA GLU A 19 23.47 34.49 -7.23
C GLU A 19 21.94 34.47 -7.19
N LYS A 20 21.26 35.11 -8.16
CA LYS A 20 19.81 35.04 -8.31
C LYS A 20 19.33 33.61 -8.59
N GLY A 21 20.02 32.90 -9.50
CA GLY A 21 19.72 31.52 -9.82
C GLY A 21 19.88 30.58 -8.62
N LYS A 22 20.98 30.79 -7.86
CA LYS A 22 21.26 30.05 -6.62
C LYS A 22 20.17 30.27 -5.56
N THR A 23 19.77 31.52 -5.34
CA THR A 23 18.72 31.86 -4.36
C THR A 23 17.39 31.20 -4.74
N LYS A 24 17.01 31.28 -6.02
CA LYS A 24 15.80 30.63 -6.53
C LYS A 24 15.82 29.12 -6.32
N LEU A 25 16.96 28.48 -6.59
CA LEU A 25 17.10 27.04 -6.41
C LEU A 25 16.98 26.64 -4.92
N ILE A 26 17.56 27.43 -4.03
CA ILE A 26 17.43 27.20 -2.58
C ILE A 26 15.97 27.33 -2.10
N GLU A 27 15.23 28.30 -2.63
CA GLU A 27 13.80 28.47 -2.31
C GLU A 27 12.95 27.28 -2.82
N GLU A 28 13.21 26.83 -4.05
CA GLU A 28 12.54 25.67 -4.63
C GLU A 28 12.85 24.39 -3.83
N MET A 29 14.10 24.19 -3.40
CA MET A 29 14.46 23.06 -2.55
C MET A 29 13.73 23.09 -1.20
N LYS A 30 13.64 24.26 -0.56
CA LYS A 30 12.91 24.39 0.72
C LYS A 30 11.41 24.11 0.55
N ASP A 31 10.81 24.55 -0.53
CA ASP A 31 9.38 24.28 -0.81
C ASP A 31 9.16 22.78 -1.05
N LEU A 32 10.06 22.12 -1.78
CA LEU A 32 9.99 20.67 -1.99
C LEU A 32 10.13 19.88 -0.68
N GLU A 33 11.06 20.28 0.19
CA GLU A 33 11.23 19.67 1.51
C GLU A 33 9.97 19.84 2.38
N LEU A 34 9.36 21.02 2.37
CA LEU A 34 8.13 21.28 3.11
C LEU A 34 6.96 20.45 2.58
N ARG A 35 6.81 20.36 1.25
CA ARG A 35 5.79 19.50 0.63
C ARG A 35 5.99 18.03 0.97
N LYS A 36 7.24 17.55 0.93
CA LYS A 36 7.59 16.20 1.32
C LYS A 36 7.21 15.91 2.78
N THR A 37 7.55 16.82 3.68
CA THR A 37 7.26 16.66 5.12
C THR A 37 5.74 16.57 5.35
N ARG A 38 4.96 17.48 4.76
CA ARG A 38 3.49 17.44 4.85
C ARG A 38 2.91 16.15 4.29
N ALA A 39 3.37 15.71 3.12
CA ALA A 39 2.89 14.46 2.53
C ALA A 39 3.18 13.23 3.43
N VAL A 40 4.32 13.22 4.12
CA VAL A 40 4.65 12.15 5.08
C VAL A 40 3.74 12.21 6.31
N GLU A 41 3.45 13.40 6.82
CA GLU A 41 2.52 13.59 7.95
C GLU A 41 1.10 13.16 7.57
N ASP A 42 0.58 13.59 6.42
CA ASP A 42 -0.74 13.20 5.89
C ASP A 42 -0.86 11.67 5.75
N LEU A 43 0.19 11.01 5.22
CA LEU A 43 0.23 9.55 5.08
C LEU A 43 0.24 8.85 6.45
N LYS A 44 0.94 9.40 7.43
CA LYS A 44 0.98 8.84 8.79
C LYS A 44 -0.39 8.97 9.45
N GLU A 45 -1.01 10.14 9.40
CA GLU A 45 -2.36 10.34 9.94
C GLU A 45 -3.38 9.39 9.30
N MET A 46 -3.32 9.22 7.97
CA MET A 46 -4.19 8.28 7.27
C MET A 46 -3.95 6.84 7.72
N ASN A 47 -2.70 6.41 7.86
CA ASN A 47 -2.36 5.05 8.24
C ASN A 47 -2.83 4.69 9.66
N ASP A 48 -2.84 5.64 10.59
CA ASP A 48 -3.27 5.44 11.97
C ASP A 48 -4.80 5.42 12.12
N GLN A 49 -5.56 5.78 11.06
CA GLN A 49 -7.01 5.78 11.10
C GLN A 49 -7.59 4.38 11.27
N ILE A 50 -8.60 4.29 12.13
CA ILE A 50 -9.40 3.09 12.31
C ILE A 50 -10.46 3.05 11.21
N VAL A 51 -10.59 1.89 10.57
CA VAL A 51 -11.57 1.62 9.53
C VAL A 51 -12.45 0.45 9.92
N GLU A 52 -13.73 0.54 9.59
CA GLU A 52 -14.68 -0.55 9.68
C GLU A 52 -14.94 -1.11 8.28
N LEU A 53 -14.73 -2.41 8.13
CA LEU A 53 -15.01 -3.17 6.92
C LEU A 53 -16.27 -4.00 7.15
N ASP A 54 -17.14 -4.02 6.17
CA ASP A 54 -18.29 -4.92 6.09
C ASP A 54 -18.02 -5.91 4.96
N ILE A 55 -17.61 -7.11 5.31
CA ILE A 55 -17.31 -8.17 4.34
C ILE A 55 -18.52 -9.09 4.25
N GLY A 56 -19.38 -8.87 3.26
CA GLY A 56 -20.60 -9.64 3.04
C GLY A 56 -21.50 -9.72 4.28
N GLY A 57 -21.63 -8.65 5.04
CA GLY A 57 -22.44 -8.59 6.26
C GLY A 57 -21.68 -8.89 7.54
N THR A 58 -20.41 -9.34 7.47
CA THR A 58 -19.56 -9.57 8.66
C THR A 58 -18.66 -8.35 8.89
N ARG A 59 -18.74 -7.80 10.09
CA ARG A 59 -18.02 -6.58 10.48
C ARG A 59 -16.63 -6.85 11.03
N PHE A 60 -15.67 -6.07 10.54
CA PHE A 60 -14.28 -6.08 11.01
C PHE A 60 -13.82 -4.66 11.26
N LYS A 61 -13.06 -4.48 12.35
CA LYS A 61 -12.46 -3.21 12.72
C LYS A 61 -10.94 -3.34 12.78
N THR A 62 -10.23 -2.47 12.07
CA THR A 62 -8.78 -2.50 11.96
C THR A 62 -8.24 -1.10 11.64
N THR A 63 -6.93 -0.98 11.41
CA THR A 63 -6.32 0.27 10.94
C THR A 63 -5.96 0.18 9.47
N ILE A 64 -5.90 1.31 8.78
CA ILE A 64 -5.41 1.38 7.41
C ILE A 64 -3.97 0.86 7.33
N CYS A 65 -3.13 1.17 8.33
CA CYS A 65 -1.77 0.65 8.45
C CYS A 65 -1.73 -0.88 8.39
N THR A 66 -2.62 -1.57 9.11
CA THR A 66 -2.71 -3.03 9.07
C THR A 66 -3.05 -3.55 7.68
N LEU A 67 -4.04 -2.94 7.02
CA LEU A 67 -4.49 -3.36 5.69
C LEU A 67 -3.41 -3.15 4.61
N ARG A 68 -2.59 -2.11 4.75
CA ARG A 68 -1.51 -1.75 3.82
C ARG A 68 -0.14 -2.31 4.21
N LYS A 69 -0.06 -3.14 5.25
CA LYS A 69 1.22 -3.69 5.72
C LYS A 69 1.88 -4.62 4.69
N VAL A 70 1.07 -5.33 3.90
CA VAL A 70 1.52 -6.10 2.74
C VAL A 70 1.27 -5.27 1.48
N PRO A 71 2.31 -4.91 0.71
CA PRO A 71 2.15 -4.06 -0.47
C PRO A 71 1.50 -4.81 -1.64
N HIS A 72 1.00 -4.04 -2.61
CA HIS A 72 0.41 -4.51 -3.87
C HIS A 72 -0.89 -5.30 -3.71
N THR A 73 -1.59 -5.13 -2.60
CA THR A 73 -2.88 -5.77 -2.33
C THR A 73 -4.04 -4.92 -2.87
N LEU A 74 -5.25 -5.51 -2.89
CA LEU A 74 -6.48 -4.76 -3.18
C LEU A 74 -6.66 -3.58 -2.21
N PHE A 75 -6.22 -3.73 -0.96
CA PHE A 75 -6.30 -2.67 0.04
C PHE A 75 -5.43 -1.46 -0.30
N ASP A 76 -4.24 -1.67 -0.91
CA ASP A 76 -3.44 -0.53 -1.40
C ASP A 76 -4.22 0.28 -2.42
N THR A 77 -4.89 -0.38 -3.36
CA THR A 77 -5.71 0.30 -4.39
C THR A 77 -6.88 1.07 -3.77
N ILE A 78 -7.55 0.49 -2.76
CA ILE A 78 -8.66 1.14 -2.05
C ILE A 78 -8.14 2.39 -1.30
N PHE A 79 -7.01 2.28 -0.63
CA PHE A 79 -6.43 3.33 0.22
C PHE A 79 -5.32 4.16 -0.45
N GLU A 80 -5.16 4.09 -1.78
CA GLU A 80 -4.36 5.06 -2.55
C GLU A 80 -4.99 6.45 -2.58
N LYS A 81 -6.33 6.51 -2.55
CA LYS A 81 -7.09 7.76 -2.50
C LYS A 81 -7.10 8.30 -1.08
N LYS A 82 -7.39 9.59 -0.95
CA LYS A 82 -7.67 10.15 0.38
C LYS A 82 -8.83 9.40 1.03
N PHE A 83 -8.74 9.18 2.34
CA PHE A 83 -9.72 8.39 3.08
C PHE A 83 -11.15 8.97 2.97
N GLU A 84 -11.27 10.27 2.79
CA GLU A 84 -12.54 10.95 2.58
C GLU A 84 -13.20 10.64 1.24
N ASP A 85 -12.39 10.32 0.22
CA ASP A 85 -12.85 10.01 -1.14
C ASP A 85 -13.23 8.54 -1.33
N ILE A 86 -13.07 7.70 -0.29
CA ILE A 86 -13.45 6.29 -0.34
C ILE A 86 -14.96 6.18 -0.15
N GLU A 87 -15.62 5.43 -1.04
CA GLU A 87 -17.05 5.17 -0.94
C GLU A 87 -17.36 4.35 0.32
N LYS A 88 -18.25 4.87 1.16
CA LYS A 88 -18.65 4.29 2.44
C LYS A 88 -20.16 4.12 2.48
N GLN A 89 -20.60 3.12 3.23
CA GLN A 89 -22.00 2.96 3.56
C GLN A 89 -22.50 4.09 4.46
N ALA A 90 -23.80 4.18 4.68
CA ALA A 90 -24.42 5.22 5.51
C ALA A 90 -23.90 5.23 6.97
N ASP A 91 -23.39 4.09 7.45
CA ASP A 91 -22.79 3.96 8.79
C ASP A 91 -21.27 4.20 8.84
N GLY A 92 -20.68 4.57 7.68
CA GLY A 92 -19.25 4.86 7.56
C GLY A 92 -18.37 3.65 7.28
N SER A 93 -18.92 2.42 7.21
CA SER A 93 -18.17 1.21 6.88
C SER A 93 -17.89 1.13 5.37
N ILE A 94 -16.81 0.43 5.01
CA ILE A 94 -16.46 0.10 3.62
C ILE A 94 -17.00 -1.29 3.33
N TYR A 95 -17.90 -1.40 2.36
CA TYR A 95 -18.47 -2.68 1.95
C TYR A 95 -17.60 -3.39 0.92
N ILE A 96 -17.39 -4.69 1.14
CA ILE A 96 -16.72 -5.57 0.19
C ILE A 96 -17.61 -6.80 0.01
N ASP A 97 -18.07 -7.04 -1.22
CA ASP A 97 -18.97 -8.15 -1.56
C ASP A 97 -18.19 -9.47 -1.64
N ARG A 98 -17.81 -9.99 -0.47
CA ARG A 98 -17.09 -11.26 -0.31
C ARG A 98 -17.59 -11.99 0.94
N ASP A 99 -17.34 -13.32 0.99
CA ASP A 99 -17.63 -14.11 2.19
C ASP A 99 -16.71 -13.73 3.35
N GLY A 100 -17.28 -13.11 4.39
CA GLY A 100 -16.57 -12.67 5.58
C GLY A 100 -16.11 -13.81 6.51
N THR A 101 -16.56 -15.06 6.33
CA THR A 101 -16.35 -16.19 7.24
C THR A 101 -14.86 -16.40 7.54
N ASN A 102 -14.00 -16.32 6.52
CA ASN A 102 -12.55 -16.57 6.67
C ASN A 102 -11.71 -15.28 6.69
N PHE A 103 -12.33 -14.11 6.63
CA PHE A 103 -11.60 -12.84 6.60
C PHE A 103 -10.76 -12.58 7.85
N SER A 104 -11.13 -13.14 9.00
CA SER A 104 -10.31 -13.10 10.21
C SER A 104 -8.91 -13.67 10.02
N HIS A 105 -8.76 -14.72 9.19
CA HIS A 105 -7.45 -15.29 8.86
C HIS A 105 -6.64 -14.37 7.96
N ILE A 106 -7.30 -13.72 6.97
CA ILE A 106 -6.69 -12.68 6.14
C ILE A 106 -6.17 -11.53 7.02
N LEU A 107 -7.02 -11.02 7.90
CA LEU A 107 -6.69 -9.90 8.77
C LEU A 107 -5.56 -10.23 9.75
N ASN A 108 -5.54 -11.46 10.29
CA ASN A 108 -4.45 -11.91 11.15
C ASN A 108 -3.13 -12.02 10.38
N PHE A 109 -3.16 -12.48 9.13
CA PHE A 109 -1.97 -12.45 8.26
C PHE A 109 -1.47 -11.02 8.05
N LEU A 110 -2.35 -10.09 7.70
CA LEU A 110 -1.97 -8.69 7.49
C LEU A 110 -1.40 -8.03 8.76
N ARG A 111 -1.84 -8.44 9.95
CA ARG A 111 -1.26 -7.96 11.21
C ARG A 111 0.17 -8.44 11.43
N HIS A 112 0.46 -9.70 11.06
CA HIS A 112 1.71 -10.38 11.35
C HIS A 112 2.22 -11.16 10.12
N PRO A 113 2.56 -10.49 8.99
CA PRO A 113 2.93 -11.18 7.76
C PRO A 113 4.26 -11.95 7.87
N ASP A 114 5.11 -11.59 8.82
CA ASP A 114 6.42 -12.21 9.05
C ASP A 114 6.37 -13.36 10.06
N GLU A 115 5.23 -13.58 10.73
CA GLU A 115 5.07 -14.62 11.73
C GLU A 115 4.51 -15.90 11.11
N THR A 116 4.87 -17.04 11.71
CA THR A 116 4.27 -18.33 11.34
C THR A 116 2.83 -18.37 11.83
N ILE A 117 1.88 -18.18 10.91
CA ILE A 117 0.46 -18.26 11.23
C ILE A 117 0.07 -19.72 11.35
N LEU A 118 -0.74 -20.00 12.39
CA LEU A 118 -1.40 -21.28 12.51
C LEU A 118 -2.52 -21.36 11.46
N LEU A 119 -2.29 -22.18 10.44
CA LEU A 119 -3.32 -22.44 9.43
C LEU A 119 -4.44 -23.30 10.04
N PRO A 120 -5.68 -23.08 9.60
CA PRO A 120 -6.79 -23.98 9.91
C PRO A 120 -6.44 -25.43 9.53
N LYS A 121 -6.83 -26.37 10.37
CA LYS A 121 -6.58 -27.81 10.13
C LYS A 121 -7.44 -28.35 8.99
N GLU A 122 -8.61 -27.77 8.82
CA GLU A 122 -9.61 -28.15 7.85
C GLU A 122 -9.16 -27.77 6.44
N GLU A 123 -9.09 -28.75 5.57
CA GLU A 123 -8.68 -28.59 4.17
C GLU A 123 -9.59 -27.60 3.41
N PHE A 124 -10.90 -27.69 3.64
CA PHE A 124 -11.87 -26.81 3.04
C PHE A 124 -11.63 -25.32 3.38
N ILE A 125 -11.32 -25.03 4.66
CA ILE A 125 -11.02 -23.65 5.09
C ILE A 125 -9.73 -23.14 4.44
N ARG A 126 -8.69 -23.97 4.33
CA ARG A 126 -7.45 -23.58 3.65
C ARG A 126 -7.68 -23.29 2.16
N HIS A 127 -8.52 -24.08 1.48
CA HIS A 127 -8.89 -23.82 0.09
C HIS A 127 -9.69 -22.53 -0.08
N SER A 128 -10.65 -22.27 0.82
CA SER A 128 -11.39 -21.01 0.84
C SER A 128 -10.46 -19.83 1.11
N LEU A 129 -9.53 -19.97 2.05
CA LEU A 129 -8.53 -18.92 2.37
C LEU A 129 -7.63 -18.60 1.18
N LEU A 130 -7.25 -19.60 0.37
CA LEU A 130 -6.51 -19.38 -0.87
C LEU A 130 -7.30 -18.49 -1.85
N LYS A 131 -8.60 -18.81 -2.08
CA LYS A 131 -9.44 -17.99 -2.97
C LYS A 131 -9.61 -16.56 -2.48
N GLU A 132 -9.71 -16.35 -1.16
CA GLU A 132 -9.76 -15.01 -0.58
C GLU A 132 -8.41 -14.30 -0.74
N ALA A 133 -7.27 -14.99 -0.51
CA ALA A 133 -5.95 -14.43 -0.72
C ALA A 133 -5.71 -13.99 -2.18
N GLU A 134 -6.19 -14.78 -3.15
CA GLU A 134 -6.16 -14.44 -4.58
C GLU A 134 -7.02 -13.20 -4.89
N TYR A 135 -8.24 -13.14 -4.36
CA TYR A 135 -9.12 -11.99 -4.55
C TYR A 135 -8.52 -10.70 -4.00
N TYR A 136 -8.00 -10.74 -2.77
CA TYR A 136 -7.33 -9.58 -2.15
C TYR A 136 -5.92 -9.32 -2.69
N LYS A 137 -5.42 -10.15 -3.61
CA LYS A 137 -4.07 -10.05 -4.21
C LYS A 137 -2.97 -10.07 -3.14
N ILE A 138 -3.07 -10.97 -2.17
CA ILE A 138 -2.08 -11.10 -1.09
C ILE A 138 -1.09 -12.20 -1.47
N ASP A 139 -0.19 -11.91 -2.41
CA ASP A 139 0.77 -12.88 -2.96
C ASP A 139 1.62 -13.54 -1.86
N ALA A 140 2.01 -12.78 -0.84
CA ALA A 140 2.76 -13.31 0.30
C ALA A 140 1.99 -14.40 1.06
N LEU A 141 0.65 -14.29 1.18
CA LEU A 141 -0.19 -15.33 1.79
C LEU A 141 -0.35 -16.53 0.85
N ILE A 142 -0.50 -16.30 -0.44
CA ILE A 142 -0.59 -17.36 -1.46
C ILE A 142 0.69 -18.20 -1.42
N ASP A 143 1.86 -17.56 -1.43
CA ASP A 143 3.15 -18.26 -1.36
C ASP A 143 3.35 -19.01 -0.04
N PHE A 144 2.88 -18.44 1.08
CA PHE A 144 2.90 -19.10 2.37
C PHE A 144 2.02 -20.36 2.37
N LEU A 145 0.80 -20.28 1.84
CA LEU A 145 -0.13 -21.40 1.72
C LEU A 145 0.43 -22.49 0.79
N ASP A 146 1.01 -22.12 -0.36
CA ASP A 146 1.65 -23.03 -1.32
C ASP A 146 2.81 -23.80 -0.68
N LYS A 147 3.68 -23.11 0.04
CA LYS A 147 4.78 -23.75 0.76
C LYS A 147 4.27 -24.75 1.79
N LYS A 148 3.29 -24.36 2.58
CA LYS A 148 2.70 -25.25 3.62
C LYS A 148 1.97 -26.43 3.01
N ALA A 149 1.28 -26.26 1.88
CA ALA A 149 0.63 -27.37 1.17
C ALA A 149 1.65 -28.40 0.68
N LYS A 150 2.79 -27.95 0.16
CA LYS A 150 3.90 -28.83 -0.27
C LYS A 150 4.54 -29.56 0.90
N ASP A 151 4.77 -28.87 2.02
CA ASP A 151 5.36 -29.47 3.24
C ASP A 151 4.52 -30.63 3.79
N ILE A 152 3.18 -30.56 3.67
CA ILE A 152 2.26 -31.60 4.14
C ILE A 152 1.83 -32.59 3.04
N GLY A 153 2.39 -32.48 1.83
CA GLY A 153 2.04 -33.34 0.69
C GLY A 153 0.57 -33.25 0.28
N ALA A 154 -0.02 -32.07 0.35
CA ALA A 154 -1.44 -31.84 0.11
C ALA A 154 -1.82 -32.09 -1.36
N LYS A 155 -2.57 -33.15 -1.63
CA LYS A 155 -3.04 -33.50 -2.98
C LYS A 155 -4.11 -32.56 -3.55
N TRP A 156 -4.76 -31.79 -2.70
CA TRP A 156 -5.83 -30.82 -3.06
C TRP A 156 -5.31 -29.47 -3.51
N TRP A 157 -3.98 -29.22 -3.35
CA TRP A 157 -3.38 -27.93 -3.74
C TRP A 157 -3.34 -27.82 -5.27
N PRO A 158 -3.93 -26.76 -5.86
CA PRO A 158 -3.84 -26.58 -7.30
C PRO A 158 -2.41 -26.32 -7.71
N ASN A 159 -1.91 -27.06 -8.70
CA ASN A 159 -0.62 -26.74 -9.30
C ASN A 159 -0.71 -25.36 -9.94
N LYS A 160 0.18 -24.43 -9.56
CA LYS A 160 0.26 -23.07 -10.13
C LYS A 160 0.32 -23.00 -11.68
N ILE A 161 0.57 -24.15 -12.34
CA ILE A 161 0.75 -24.25 -13.79
C ILE A 161 -0.58 -24.22 -14.58
N THR A 162 -1.73 -24.35 -13.94
CA THR A 162 -3.03 -24.51 -14.63
C THR A 162 -3.99 -23.33 -14.48
N MET A 163 -3.60 -22.22 -13.84
CA MET A 163 -4.43 -21.04 -13.83
C MET A 163 -4.09 -20.11 -15.01
N ASN A 164 -4.33 -20.58 -16.24
CA ASN A 164 -4.52 -19.68 -17.37
C ASN A 164 -5.89 -19.02 -17.18
N TYR A 165 -5.89 -17.78 -16.78
CA TYR A 165 -7.09 -16.94 -16.85
C TYR A 165 -7.31 -16.58 -18.32
N ASP A 166 -8.02 -17.42 -19.05
CA ASP A 166 -8.66 -17.02 -20.31
C ASP A 166 -9.90 -16.20 -19.94
N TRP A 167 -9.76 -14.88 -20.07
CA TRP A 167 -10.86 -13.90 -20.07
C TRP A 167 -11.06 -13.37 -21.46
#